data_b099431948ab3cc527e5a3817b510090
#
_entry.id   b099431948ab3cc527e5a3817b510090
#
_cell.length_a   1.000
_cell.length_b   1.000
_cell.length_c   1.000
_cell.angle_alpha   90.00
_cell.angle_beta   90.00
_cell.angle_gamma   90.00
#
_symmetry.space_group_name_H-M   'P 1'
#
loop_
_entity.id
_entity.type
_entity.pdbx_description
1 polymer ?
#
loop_
_entity_poly.entity_id
_entity_poly.type
_entity_poly.pdbx_seq_one_letter_code
_entity_poly.pdbx_strand_id
1 'polypeptide(L)'
;MDPRNGTRVTTRLAGRSALCAVLCLAGALVALTPAAGAVSRGRPLSERSTLELPGPGAPFPDTLIGGGRRLSRASGTARARSFPVLGGEQVDVSSSYYSDAEMQNVVNVLGGLVHGPEMNTLSVYVATPDEITDMCGPGALACYAPGISEMVVSGEDGSPYGVPRDFTIAHEYGHHIANNRANAPWTALDTGAKRWATYQRVCQGTRKGQLFPGDEDYHYWENPGEGFAESNAHLNYPGVSVPWGYSLLLRPTDRSLAKLRADITDPWSQPATVAWSGSTWPGRRNPAQHRFSTPLDGQIEIRLSGPVGSNFDLYVLGPKLRAKRPKRHHRHLRPRRRVVERAVSGGSSEQIDTTLCGQSSIRVEVRRRSGSGPFTVSVTRP
;
A
#
# COMPACT_ATOMS: atom_id res chain seq x y z
N MET A 1 3.29 -34.01 -57.19
CA MET A 1 1.92 -33.95 -57.73
C MET A 1 1.25 -32.71 -57.13
N ASP A 2 1.19 -31.68 -57.93
CA ASP A 2 0.45 -30.40 -57.85
C ASP A 2 -1.01 -30.68 -58.27
N PRO A 3 -2.01 -29.80 -58.25
CA PRO A 3 -2.12 -28.42 -57.75
C PRO A 3 -3.53 -27.93 -57.26
N ARG A 4 -3.58 -26.60 -56.92
CA ARG A 4 -4.64 -25.59 -57.21
C ARG A 4 -5.93 -25.58 -56.40
N ASN A 5 -6.25 -24.42 -55.80
CA ASN A 5 -7.08 -23.24 -56.23
C ASN A 5 -7.29 -22.39 -54.96
N GLY A 6 -7.07 -21.17 -54.82
CA GLY A 6 -7.32 -20.01 -55.69
C GLY A 6 -8.73 -19.44 -55.51
N THR A 7 -8.95 -18.43 -54.60
CA THR A 7 -9.95 -17.40 -54.90
C THR A 7 -9.69 -16.14 -54.01
N ARG A 8 -9.26 -15.07 -54.68
CA ARG A 8 -9.34 -13.68 -54.20
C ARG A 8 -10.78 -13.18 -54.34
N VAL A 9 -11.24 -12.44 -53.34
CA VAL A 9 -12.35 -11.51 -53.54
C VAL A 9 -11.95 -10.16 -52.97
N THR A 10 -11.76 -9.21 -53.87
CA THR A 10 -11.70 -7.77 -53.67
C THR A 10 -13.09 -7.17 -53.80
N THR A 11 -13.50 -6.26 -52.93
CA THR A 11 -14.47 -5.19 -53.24
C THR A 11 -14.37 -4.09 -52.17
N ARG A 12 -13.83 -3.00 -52.51
CA ARG A 12 -14.34 -1.68 -52.95
C ARG A 12 -14.84 -0.80 -51.79
N LEU A 13 -14.12 0.31 -51.71
CA LEU A 13 -14.49 1.57 -51.05
C LEU A 13 -15.80 2.13 -51.58
N ALA A 14 -16.58 2.71 -50.69
CA ALA A 14 -17.46 3.85 -51.05
C ALA A 14 -17.56 4.76 -49.81
N GLY A 15 -17.01 5.94 -49.97
CA GLY A 15 -17.16 7.04 -49.05
C GLY A 15 -18.54 7.70 -49.15
N ARG A 16 -18.96 8.32 -48.07
CA ARG A 16 -19.88 9.47 -48.10
C ARG A 16 -19.66 10.35 -46.88
N SER A 17 -19.16 11.53 -47.16
CA SER A 17 -19.19 12.68 -46.29
C SER A 17 -20.64 13.17 -46.10
N ALA A 18 -21.01 13.56 -44.92
CA ALA A 18 -22.13 14.45 -44.69
C ALA A 18 -21.82 15.39 -43.51
N LEU A 19 -21.93 16.64 -43.80
CA LEU A 19 -21.73 17.83 -42.99
C LEU A 19 -22.86 18.05 -41.96
N CYS A 20 -22.53 18.85 -40.96
CA CYS A 20 -23.32 19.85 -40.21
C CYS A 20 -24.54 19.40 -39.41
N ALA A 21 -24.46 19.69 -38.12
CA ALA A 21 -25.33 20.72 -37.51
C ALA A 21 -24.87 21.06 -36.11
N VAL A 22 -24.43 22.28 -35.89
CA VAL A 22 -24.28 22.95 -34.61
C VAL A 22 -25.68 23.31 -34.12
N LEU A 23 -26.07 22.79 -32.96
CA LEU A 23 -27.23 23.25 -32.21
C LEU A 23 -26.79 23.58 -30.78
N CYS A 24 -26.63 24.90 -30.55
CA CYS A 24 -26.57 25.44 -29.20
C CYS A 24 -27.92 25.24 -28.49
N LEU A 25 -27.92 24.54 -27.41
CA LEU A 25 -29.02 24.53 -26.44
C LEU A 25 -28.45 24.91 -25.08
N ALA A 26 -28.72 26.14 -24.68
CA ALA A 26 -28.57 26.60 -23.31
C ALA A 26 -29.58 25.84 -22.43
N GLY A 27 -29.07 25.04 -21.51
CA GLY A 27 -29.85 24.25 -20.54
C GLY A 27 -29.36 24.55 -19.15
N ALA A 28 -30.23 25.03 -18.30
CA ALA A 28 -30.08 25.51 -16.96
C ALA A 28 -29.23 24.59 -16.04
N LEU A 29 -28.24 25.21 -15.37
CA LEU A 29 -27.57 24.62 -14.21
C LEU A 29 -28.61 24.53 -13.06
N VAL A 30 -29.09 23.33 -12.82
CA VAL A 30 -29.71 22.98 -11.54
C VAL A 30 -28.57 22.56 -10.61
N ALA A 31 -28.24 23.42 -9.65
CA ALA A 31 -27.34 23.12 -8.58
C ALA A 31 -27.96 22.04 -7.68
N LEU A 32 -27.58 20.79 -7.86
CA LEU A 32 -27.83 19.72 -6.91
C LEU A 32 -26.82 19.85 -5.78
N THR A 33 -27.25 20.40 -4.65
CA THR A 33 -26.53 20.31 -3.38
C THR A 33 -26.45 18.84 -2.99
N PRO A 34 -25.24 18.27 -2.74
CA PRO A 34 -25.16 16.93 -2.18
C PRO A 34 -25.63 16.99 -0.72
N ALA A 35 -26.64 16.21 -0.38
CA ALA A 35 -27.00 15.93 1.00
C ALA A 35 -25.76 15.38 1.72
N ALA A 36 -25.30 16.07 2.76
CA ALA A 36 -24.23 15.63 3.64
C ALA A 36 -24.70 14.37 4.38
N GLY A 37 -24.39 13.21 3.81
CA GLY A 37 -24.44 11.94 4.50
C GLY A 37 -23.43 11.96 5.62
N ALA A 38 -23.88 11.74 6.86
CA ALA A 38 -23.04 11.65 8.04
C ALA A 38 -21.96 10.57 7.84
N VAL A 39 -20.75 11.01 7.50
CA VAL A 39 -19.56 10.18 7.53
C VAL A 39 -19.28 9.87 9.00
N SER A 40 -19.50 8.62 9.39
CA SER A 40 -19.00 8.10 10.64
C SER A 40 -17.48 8.27 10.64
N ARG A 41 -17.02 9.31 11.29
CA ARG A 41 -15.58 9.55 11.50
C ARG A 41 -15.06 8.41 12.38
N GLY A 42 -14.29 7.51 11.79
CA GLY A 42 -13.44 6.59 12.51
C GLY A 42 -12.58 7.41 13.49
N ARG A 43 -12.60 7.02 14.76
CA ARG A 43 -11.80 7.63 15.81
C ARG A 43 -10.32 7.61 15.41
N PRO A 44 -9.57 8.70 15.55
CA PRO A 44 -8.13 8.69 15.35
C PRO A 44 -7.49 7.74 16.36
N LEU A 45 -6.50 6.98 15.90
CA LEU A 45 -5.77 5.95 16.68
C LEU A 45 -4.78 6.54 17.70
N SER A 46 -4.77 7.84 17.93
CA SER A 46 -3.93 8.48 18.95
C SER A 46 -4.73 8.68 20.23
N GLU A 47 -4.60 7.76 21.15
CA GLU A 47 -4.70 7.92 22.61
C GLU A 47 -4.87 6.55 23.27
N ARG A 48 -3.77 5.96 23.71
CA ARG A 48 -3.74 5.06 24.87
C ARG A 48 -2.35 4.94 25.46
N SER A 49 -2.19 5.63 26.59
CA SER A 49 -1.54 5.17 27.84
C SER A 49 -0.23 4.38 27.77
N THR A 50 0.80 5.07 28.17
CA THR A 50 2.03 4.66 28.84
C THR A 50 1.93 3.37 29.66
N LEU A 51 2.74 2.39 29.32
CA LEU A 51 3.28 1.40 30.24
C LEU A 51 4.77 1.27 29.94
N GLU A 52 5.58 1.79 30.86
CA GLU A 52 7.04 1.71 30.80
C GLU A 52 7.49 0.26 30.98
N LEU A 53 8.21 -0.26 30.01
CA LEU A 53 9.09 -1.43 30.18
C LEU A 53 10.48 -1.03 29.70
N PRO A 54 11.54 -1.29 30.48
CA PRO A 54 12.90 -0.97 30.09
C PRO A 54 13.31 -1.81 28.89
N GLY A 55 13.63 -1.17 27.76
CA GLY A 55 14.18 -1.83 26.60
C GLY A 55 15.59 -2.35 26.83
N PRO A 56 15.98 -3.51 26.31
CA PRO A 56 17.38 -3.87 26.19
C PRO A 56 18.08 -2.83 25.33
N GLY A 57 19.26 -2.41 25.74
CA GLY A 57 20.07 -1.42 25.02
C GLY A 57 20.26 -1.86 23.58
N ALA A 58 19.54 -1.23 22.69
CA ALA A 58 19.58 -1.49 21.28
C ALA A 58 20.55 -0.53 20.59
N PRO A 59 21.38 -1.02 19.71
CA PRO A 59 22.43 -0.22 19.08
C PRO A 59 22.05 0.39 17.75
N PHE A 60 20.84 0.70 17.36
CA PHE A 60 20.59 1.34 16.05
C PHE A 60 19.36 2.24 16.03
N PRO A 61 19.52 3.55 16.16
CA PRO A 61 18.50 4.47 15.69
C PRO A 61 18.85 4.94 14.27
N ASP A 62 18.28 4.30 13.27
CA ASP A 62 18.02 4.97 12.00
C ASP A 62 16.78 5.81 12.21
N THR A 63 16.82 7.08 11.86
CA THR A 63 15.72 7.97 12.20
C THR A 63 15.12 8.54 10.95
N LEU A 64 13.84 8.22 10.70
CA LEU A 64 13.04 9.04 9.78
C LEU A 64 12.96 10.46 10.37
N ILE A 65 13.46 11.44 9.64
CA ILE A 65 13.31 12.84 10.05
C ILE A 65 11.87 13.25 9.76
N GLY A 66 11.01 13.12 10.77
CA GLY A 66 9.60 13.51 10.72
C GLY A 66 9.43 14.95 10.27
N GLY A 67 8.36 15.21 9.50
CA GLY A 67 8.04 16.48 8.88
C GLY A 67 8.08 17.65 9.88
N GLY A 68 9.10 18.47 9.79
CA GLY A 68 9.31 19.68 10.59
C GLY A 68 10.74 19.96 10.99
N ARG A 69 11.62 18.98 11.10
CA ARG A 69 13.04 19.25 11.21
C ARG A 69 13.61 19.53 9.81
N ARG A 70 13.96 20.78 9.56
CA ARG A 70 14.86 21.09 8.44
C ARG A 70 16.18 20.40 8.76
N LEU A 71 16.65 19.56 7.81
CA LEU A 71 18.04 19.17 7.79
C LEU A 71 18.85 20.47 7.82
N SER A 72 19.51 20.79 8.92
CA SER A 72 20.42 21.92 8.98
C SER A 72 21.63 21.51 8.15
N ARG A 73 21.66 21.97 6.88
CA ARG A 73 22.83 21.80 6.04
C ARG A 73 24.04 22.28 6.79
N ALA A 74 25.07 21.44 6.88
CA ALA A 74 26.38 21.85 7.33
C ALA A 74 26.77 23.15 6.62
N SER A 75 27.37 24.09 7.32
CA SER A 75 27.66 25.45 6.87
C SER A 75 28.74 25.57 5.77
N GLY A 76 29.01 24.49 5.04
CA GLY A 76 29.89 24.43 3.87
C GLY A 76 29.09 24.50 2.57
N THR A 77 29.69 25.05 1.51
CA THR A 77 29.13 24.97 0.15
C THR A 77 29.21 23.52 -0.33
N ALA A 78 28.13 22.75 -0.11
CA ALA A 78 28.03 21.39 -0.61
C ALA A 78 28.12 21.40 -2.15
N ARG A 79 28.98 20.53 -2.70
CA ARG A 79 29.07 20.30 -4.14
C ARG A 79 27.95 19.32 -4.53
N ALA A 80 26.99 19.79 -5.32
CA ALA A 80 25.95 18.94 -5.88
C ALA A 80 26.36 18.49 -7.30
N ARG A 81 26.15 17.21 -7.61
CA ARG A 81 26.37 16.58 -8.89
C ARG A 81 25.25 15.61 -9.19
N SER A 82 24.90 15.48 -10.47
CA SER A 82 24.01 14.45 -10.95
C SER A 82 24.84 13.30 -11.53
N PHE A 83 24.59 12.10 -11.08
CA PHE A 83 25.33 10.89 -11.47
C PHE A 83 24.37 9.91 -12.18
N PRO A 84 24.78 9.32 -13.30
CA PRO A 84 24.03 8.25 -13.92
C PRO A 84 24.12 6.96 -13.09
N VAL A 85 22.99 6.29 -12.93
CA VAL A 85 22.86 4.99 -12.30
C VAL A 85 22.80 3.90 -13.37
N LEU A 86 23.21 2.70 -13.02
CA LEU A 86 23.06 1.55 -13.90
C LEU A 86 21.56 1.29 -14.15
N GLY A 87 21.10 1.48 -15.36
CA GLY A 87 19.67 1.42 -15.71
C GLY A 87 19.21 2.67 -16.47
N GLY A 88 19.96 3.77 -16.37
CA GLY A 88 19.68 5.02 -17.07
C GLY A 88 19.03 6.09 -16.19
N GLU A 89 18.74 5.79 -14.94
CA GLU A 89 18.27 6.75 -13.94
C GLU A 89 19.40 7.74 -13.57
N GLN A 90 18.99 8.88 -12.98
CA GLN A 90 19.91 9.89 -12.48
C GLN A 90 19.64 10.09 -10.98
N VAL A 91 20.72 10.24 -10.21
CA VAL A 91 20.67 10.56 -8.78
C VAL A 91 21.46 11.83 -8.52
N ASP A 92 20.87 12.78 -7.82
CA ASP A 92 21.55 13.98 -7.37
C ASP A 92 22.28 13.69 -6.06
N VAL A 93 23.60 13.84 -6.08
CA VAL A 93 24.44 13.59 -4.90
C VAL A 93 25.19 14.86 -4.51
N SER A 94 25.27 15.12 -3.24
CA SER A 94 25.99 16.25 -2.69
C SER A 94 26.84 15.84 -1.49
N SER A 95 27.92 16.56 -1.26
CA SER A 95 28.76 16.44 -0.08
C SER A 95 29.50 17.76 0.17
N SER A 96 29.78 18.06 1.44
CA SER A 96 30.68 19.13 1.83
C SER A 96 32.14 18.67 1.94
N TYR A 97 32.35 17.37 2.06
CA TYR A 97 33.67 16.79 2.38
C TYR A 97 34.18 15.84 1.30
N TYR A 98 33.34 14.92 0.80
CA TYR A 98 33.77 13.85 -0.08
C TYR A 98 33.94 14.30 -1.54
N SER A 99 34.89 13.67 -2.23
CA SER A 99 35.17 13.88 -3.66
C SER A 99 34.10 13.25 -4.56
N ASP A 100 34.09 13.65 -5.85
CA ASP A 100 33.20 13.05 -6.87
C ASP A 100 33.40 11.53 -6.98
N ALA A 101 34.60 11.00 -6.78
CA ALA A 101 34.90 9.56 -6.83
C ALA A 101 34.26 8.81 -5.65
N GLU A 102 34.27 9.39 -4.45
CA GLU A 102 33.66 8.80 -3.25
C GLU A 102 32.12 8.88 -3.34
N MET A 103 31.57 9.98 -3.83
CA MET A 103 30.14 10.09 -4.16
C MET A 103 29.70 9.05 -5.20
N GLN A 104 30.54 8.83 -6.24
CA GLN A 104 30.26 7.79 -7.25
C GLN A 104 30.21 6.38 -6.63
N ASN A 105 31.01 6.08 -5.59
CA ASN A 105 30.92 4.79 -4.90
C ASN A 105 29.53 4.57 -4.26
N VAL A 106 28.94 5.59 -3.65
CA VAL A 106 27.58 5.53 -3.11
C VAL A 106 26.56 5.30 -4.23
N VAL A 107 26.70 6.00 -5.36
CA VAL A 107 25.86 5.82 -6.55
C VAL A 107 25.95 4.39 -7.11
N ASN A 108 27.17 3.81 -7.13
CA ASN A 108 27.37 2.44 -7.57
C ASN A 108 26.65 1.43 -6.66
N VAL A 109 26.64 1.66 -5.35
CA VAL A 109 25.85 0.87 -4.40
C VAL A 109 24.36 0.95 -4.75
N LEU A 110 23.82 2.17 -4.89
CA LEU A 110 22.41 2.39 -5.24
C LEU A 110 22.04 1.69 -6.55
N GLY A 111 22.86 1.80 -7.58
CA GLY A 111 22.64 1.14 -8.88
C GLY A 111 22.69 -0.38 -8.83
N GLY A 112 23.32 -0.97 -7.80
CA GLY A 112 23.33 -2.40 -7.54
C GLY A 112 22.08 -2.92 -6.83
N LEU A 113 21.28 -2.02 -6.22
CA LEU A 113 20.07 -2.41 -5.50
C LEU A 113 18.93 -2.76 -6.48
N VAL A 114 17.98 -3.52 -5.97
CA VAL A 114 16.68 -3.67 -6.66
C VAL A 114 15.94 -2.36 -6.54
N HIS A 115 15.71 -1.67 -7.65
CA HIS A 115 15.06 -0.36 -7.68
C HIS A 115 14.04 -0.26 -8.81
N GLY A 116 13.28 0.81 -8.83
CA GLY A 116 12.35 1.22 -9.87
C GLY A 116 12.58 2.68 -10.26
N PRO A 117 11.65 3.30 -10.98
CA PRO A 117 11.80 4.68 -11.48
C PRO A 117 11.86 5.75 -10.37
N GLU A 118 11.55 5.42 -9.12
CA GLU A 118 11.68 6.32 -7.96
C GLU A 118 13.12 6.79 -7.77
N MET A 119 14.11 6.02 -8.24
CA MET A 119 15.52 6.40 -8.19
C MET A 119 15.76 7.80 -8.77
N ASN A 120 15.04 8.22 -9.81
CA ASN A 120 15.13 9.55 -10.40
C ASN A 120 14.67 10.70 -9.50
N THR A 121 14.02 10.40 -8.39
CA THR A 121 13.53 11.41 -7.43
C THR A 121 14.36 11.49 -6.17
N LEU A 122 15.41 10.67 -6.10
CA LEU A 122 16.27 10.58 -4.93
C LEU A 122 17.36 11.64 -4.97
N SER A 123 17.53 12.34 -3.85
CA SER A 123 18.73 13.11 -3.53
C SER A 123 19.51 12.40 -2.44
N VAL A 124 20.84 12.46 -2.51
CA VAL A 124 21.72 11.85 -1.51
C VAL A 124 22.72 12.88 -1.01
N TYR A 125 22.81 13.01 0.30
CA TYR A 125 23.90 13.74 0.95
C TYR A 125 24.90 12.74 1.53
N VAL A 126 26.12 12.73 1.01
CA VAL A 126 27.18 11.87 1.51
C VAL A 126 27.91 12.63 2.62
N ALA A 127 27.76 12.16 3.85
CA ALA A 127 28.09 12.82 5.08
C ALA A 127 29.23 12.13 5.84
N THR A 128 30.00 12.91 6.59
CA THR A 128 30.91 12.38 7.62
C THR A 128 30.10 11.87 8.83
N PRO A 129 30.66 11.04 9.73
CA PRO A 129 29.97 10.59 10.93
C PRO A 129 29.49 11.74 11.83
N ASP A 130 30.26 12.83 11.91
CA ASP A 130 29.85 14.02 12.67
C ASP A 130 28.64 14.72 12.03
N GLU A 131 28.66 14.88 10.70
CA GLU A 131 27.53 15.44 9.96
C GLU A 131 26.25 14.57 10.09
N ILE A 132 26.38 13.23 10.08
CA ILE A 132 25.26 12.34 10.35
C ILE A 132 24.68 12.60 11.74
N THR A 133 25.54 12.68 12.75
CA THR A 133 25.10 12.99 14.13
C THR A 133 24.34 14.31 14.20
N ASP A 134 24.85 15.36 13.52
CA ASP A 134 24.24 16.69 13.50
C ASP A 134 22.91 16.73 12.73
N MET A 135 22.82 15.99 11.62
CA MET A 135 21.67 16.02 10.72
C MET A 135 20.58 15.01 11.13
N CYS A 136 20.98 13.80 11.47
CA CYS A 136 20.08 12.68 11.75
C CYS A 136 19.84 12.47 13.25
N GLY A 137 20.78 12.87 14.09
CA GLY A 137 20.72 12.72 15.53
C GLY A 137 21.78 11.79 16.11
N PRO A 138 21.98 11.81 17.44
CA PRO A 138 23.00 11.01 18.11
C PRO A 138 22.77 9.50 17.91
N GLY A 139 23.81 8.81 17.46
CA GLY A 139 23.80 7.36 17.26
C GLY A 139 23.21 6.88 15.92
N ALA A 140 22.66 7.78 15.11
CA ALA A 140 22.20 7.43 13.77
C ALA A 140 23.36 6.99 12.88
N LEU A 141 23.13 6.01 12.02
CA LEU A 141 24.06 5.56 10.97
C LEU A 141 23.79 6.24 9.63
N ALA A 142 22.55 6.62 9.42
CA ALA A 142 22.02 7.30 8.26
C ALA A 142 20.63 7.85 8.59
N CYS A 143 19.96 8.51 7.66
CA CYS A 143 18.54 8.85 7.79
C CYS A 143 17.95 9.21 6.43
N TYR A 144 16.61 9.13 6.35
CA TYR A 144 15.83 9.54 5.18
C TYR A 144 14.87 10.69 5.54
N ALA A 145 14.81 11.70 4.69
CA ALA A 145 13.91 12.85 4.81
C ALA A 145 12.82 12.79 3.73
N PRO A 146 11.63 12.24 4.01
CA PRO A 146 10.60 11.97 3.01
C PRO A 146 10.05 13.24 2.34
N GLY A 147 10.01 14.37 3.08
CA GLY A 147 9.48 15.64 2.55
C GLY A 147 10.29 16.26 1.43
N ILE A 148 11.56 15.89 1.29
CA ILE A 148 12.47 16.36 0.24
C ILE A 148 13.13 15.22 -0.53
N SER A 149 12.74 13.97 -0.25
CA SER A 149 13.28 12.75 -0.86
C SER A 149 14.81 12.65 -0.77
N GLU A 150 15.39 13.04 0.37
CA GLU A 150 16.82 13.08 0.59
C GLU A 150 17.25 11.99 1.58
N MET A 151 18.28 11.21 1.21
CA MET A 151 18.99 10.30 2.09
C MET A 151 20.28 10.99 2.58
N VAL A 152 20.58 10.84 3.87
CA VAL A 152 21.88 11.21 4.44
C VAL A 152 22.60 9.91 4.80
N VAL A 153 23.73 9.64 4.15
CA VAL A 153 24.45 8.37 4.31
C VAL A 153 25.95 8.60 4.51
N SER A 154 26.61 7.66 5.18
CA SER A 154 28.05 7.75 5.39
C SER A 154 28.84 7.60 4.07
N GLY A 155 29.85 8.44 3.89
CA GLY A 155 30.89 8.23 2.88
C GLY A 155 31.92 7.18 3.28
N GLU A 156 32.00 6.79 4.54
CA GLU A 156 32.98 5.86 5.09
C GLU A 156 32.44 4.43 5.17
N ASP A 157 33.31 3.45 4.89
CA ASP A 157 33.02 2.06 5.16
C ASP A 157 33.21 1.76 6.65
N GLY A 158 32.22 1.08 7.23
CA GLY A 158 32.25 0.67 8.61
C GLY A 158 31.39 1.56 9.51
N SER A 159 30.85 0.92 10.51
CA SER A 159 30.02 1.52 11.53
C SER A 159 30.56 1.07 12.89
N PRO A 160 30.46 1.91 13.93
CA PRO A 160 30.84 1.52 15.28
C PRO A 160 30.10 0.28 15.77
N TYR A 161 29.02 -0.10 15.10
CA TYR A 161 28.19 -1.25 15.45
C TYR A 161 28.39 -2.48 14.52
N GLY A 162 29.32 -2.39 13.57
CA GLY A 162 29.60 -3.49 12.64
C GLY A 162 28.57 -3.69 11.54
N VAL A 163 27.67 -2.72 11.32
CA VAL A 163 26.74 -2.73 10.18
C VAL A 163 27.46 -2.18 8.95
N PRO A 164 27.50 -2.90 7.82
CA PRO A 164 28.10 -2.38 6.61
C PRO A 164 27.38 -1.15 6.07
N ARG A 165 28.11 -0.15 5.59
CA ARG A 165 27.56 1.06 4.97
C ARG A 165 26.55 0.73 3.87
N ASP A 166 26.88 -0.20 3.00
CA ASP A 166 26.04 -0.54 1.85
C ASP A 166 24.70 -1.16 2.28
N PHE A 167 24.68 -1.88 3.41
CA PHE A 167 23.46 -2.37 4.02
C PHE A 167 22.60 -1.22 4.56
N THR A 168 23.23 -0.24 5.21
CA THR A 168 22.54 0.97 5.69
C THR A 168 21.99 1.80 4.53
N ILE A 169 22.76 1.99 3.44
CA ILE A 169 22.28 2.64 2.21
C ILE A 169 21.04 1.92 1.66
N ALA A 170 21.04 0.59 1.65
CA ALA A 170 19.87 -0.18 1.18
C ALA A 170 18.67 -0.04 2.12
N HIS A 171 18.90 0.12 3.43
CA HIS A 171 17.84 0.40 4.40
C HIS A 171 17.18 1.76 4.10
N GLU A 172 17.94 2.84 4.05
CA GLU A 172 17.43 4.18 3.75
C GLU A 172 16.73 4.26 2.39
N TYR A 173 17.28 3.55 1.40
CA TYR A 173 16.63 3.43 0.10
C TYR A 173 15.29 2.69 0.20
N GLY A 174 15.12 1.80 1.16
CA GLY A 174 13.83 1.18 1.48
C GLY A 174 12.76 2.20 1.89
N HIS A 175 13.11 3.21 2.69
CA HIS A 175 12.22 4.32 3.01
C HIS A 175 11.88 5.15 1.77
N HIS A 176 12.86 5.42 0.89
CA HIS A 176 12.62 6.12 -0.36
C HIS A 176 11.66 5.34 -1.27
N ILE A 177 11.85 4.02 -1.40
CA ILE A 177 10.89 3.16 -2.11
C ILE A 177 9.50 3.33 -1.50
N ALA A 178 9.34 3.18 -0.18
CA ALA A 178 8.06 3.29 0.50
C ALA A 178 7.39 4.64 0.28
N ASN A 179 8.17 5.75 0.34
CA ASN A 179 7.67 7.10 0.09
C ASN A 179 7.11 7.27 -1.35
N ASN A 180 7.59 6.48 -2.30
CA ASN A 180 7.16 6.48 -3.71
C ASN A 180 6.19 5.36 -4.05
N ARG A 181 5.54 4.73 -3.08
CA ARG A 181 4.57 3.65 -3.29
C ARG A 181 3.22 3.97 -2.67
N ALA A 182 2.18 3.43 -3.28
CA ALA A 182 0.83 3.54 -2.76
C ALA A 182 0.47 2.35 -1.87
N ASN A 183 -0.15 2.64 -0.72
CA ASN A 183 -0.76 1.62 0.15
C ASN A 183 -2.11 2.10 0.74
N ALA A 184 -2.93 2.80 -0.05
CA ALA A 184 -4.21 3.31 0.44
C ALA A 184 -5.05 2.24 1.20
N PRO A 185 -5.69 2.62 2.34
CA PRO A 185 -5.87 3.97 2.89
C PRO A 185 -4.72 4.46 3.80
N TRP A 186 -3.64 3.72 3.91
CA TRP A 186 -2.47 4.07 4.72
C TRP A 186 -1.37 4.67 3.87
N THR A 187 -0.40 5.33 4.50
CA THR A 187 0.86 5.69 3.84
C THR A 187 1.75 4.46 3.75
N ALA A 188 2.43 4.27 2.63
CA ALA A 188 3.37 3.16 2.51
C ALA A 188 4.66 3.42 3.32
N LEU A 189 5.00 4.69 3.57
CA LEU A 189 6.13 5.07 4.42
C LEU A 189 6.00 4.46 5.82
N ASP A 190 4.80 4.55 6.42
CA ASP A 190 4.54 4.03 7.77
C ASP A 190 4.27 2.53 7.81
N THR A 191 3.77 1.95 6.72
CA THR A 191 3.20 0.60 6.72
C THR A 191 3.90 -0.39 5.80
N GLY A 192 4.88 0.06 5.03
CA GLY A 192 5.41 -0.68 3.90
C GLY A 192 4.47 -0.67 2.67
N ALA A 193 5.00 -1.08 1.52
CA ALA A 193 4.25 -1.12 0.27
C ALA A 193 3.18 -2.23 0.26
N LYS A 194 2.18 -2.10 -0.60
CA LYS A 194 0.89 -2.81 -0.59
C LYS A 194 0.96 -4.33 -0.46
N ARG A 195 1.75 -5.00 -1.27
CA ARG A 195 1.82 -6.47 -1.29
C ARG A 195 2.60 -7.01 -0.10
N TRP A 196 3.73 -6.34 0.23
CA TRP A 196 4.54 -6.68 1.39
C TRP A 196 3.74 -6.49 2.68
N ALA A 197 3.12 -5.31 2.87
CA ALA A 197 2.33 -4.99 4.05
C ALA A 197 1.16 -5.98 4.25
N THR A 198 0.46 -6.34 3.16
CA THR A 198 -0.58 -7.37 3.19
C THR A 198 -0.03 -8.73 3.62
N TYR A 199 1.11 -9.15 3.05
CA TYR A 199 1.72 -10.44 3.35
C TYR A 199 2.20 -10.51 4.80
N GLN A 200 2.85 -9.47 5.29
CA GLN A 200 3.30 -9.33 6.69
C GLN A 200 2.15 -9.09 7.67
N ARG A 201 0.91 -8.94 7.17
CA ARG A 201 -0.29 -8.72 7.98
C ARG A 201 -0.22 -7.46 8.83
N VAL A 202 0.40 -6.41 8.31
CA VAL A 202 0.57 -5.13 9.01
C VAL A 202 -0.77 -4.61 9.53
N CYS A 203 -1.80 -4.54 8.67
CA CYS A 203 -3.14 -4.12 9.08
C CYS A 203 -3.71 -4.93 10.27
N GLN A 204 -3.48 -6.25 10.31
CA GLN A 204 -3.93 -7.09 11.42
C GLN A 204 -3.11 -6.87 12.68
N GLY A 205 -1.79 -6.72 12.55
CA GLY A 205 -0.87 -6.44 13.65
C GLY A 205 -1.21 -5.11 14.33
N THR A 206 -1.42 -4.06 13.51
CA THR A 206 -1.83 -2.73 14.01
C THR A 206 -3.17 -2.77 14.74
N ARG A 207 -4.17 -3.45 14.17
CA ARG A 207 -5.47 -3.61 14.86
C ARG A 207 -5.40 -4.36 16.19
N LYS A 208 -4.36 -5.16 16.41
CA LYS A 208 -4.13 -5.90 17.66
C LYS A 208 -3.21 -5.15 18.63
N GLY A 209 -2.70 -3.98 18.28
CA GLY A 209 -1.71 -3.26 19.06
C GLY A 209 -0.36 -4.00 19.16
N GLN A 210 0.04 -4.69 18.10
CA GLN A 210 1.30 -5.43 18.00
C GLN A 210 2.29 -4.79 17.03
N LEU A 211 1.81 -3.87 16.18
CA LEU A 211 2.60 -3.07 15.25
C LEU A 211 2.11 -1.63 15.33
N PHE A 212 3.02 -0.69 15.20
CA PHE A 212 2.82 0.74 15.42
C PHE A 212 3.36 1.55 14.24
N PRO A 213 2.57 1.68 13.15
CA PRO A 213 3.00 2.40 11.96
C PRO A 213 3.34 3.85 12.23
N GLY A 214 4.51 4.30 11.79
CA GLY A 214 4.99 5.67 11.91
C GLY A 214 5.42 6.07 13.32
N ASP A 215 5.58 5.12 14.24
CA ASP A 215 6.14 5.38 15.56
C ASP A 215 7.67 5.25 15.48
N GLU A 216 8.34 6.41 15.46
CA GLU A 216 9.81 6.53 15.37
C GLU A 216 10.48 6.61 16.75
N ASP A 217 9.69 6.55 17.82
CA ASP A 217 10.18 6.69 19.19
C ASP A 217 10.03 5.38 19.99
N TYR A 218 8.94 5.29 20.74
CA TYR A 218 8.76 4.24 21.75
C TYR A 218 8.57 2.84 21.15
N HIS A 219 7.91 2.74 19.99
CA HIS A 219 7.65 1.49 19.28
C HIS A 219 8.42 1.34 17.98
N TYR A 220 9.60 1.95 17.91
CA TYR A 220 10.47 1.91 16.74
C TYR A 220 10.67 0.47 16.18
N TRP A 221 10.92 -0.49 17.07
CA TRP A 221 11.15 -1.89 16.70
C TRP A 221 9.89 -2.62 16.21
N GLU A 222 8.71 -2.12 16.51
CA GLU A 222 7.42 -2.60 16.05
C GLU A 222 6.85 -1.73 14.90
N ASN A 223 7.62 -0.75 14.41
CA ASN A 223 7.24 0.10 13.27
C ASN A 223 7.35 -0.68 11.96
N PRO A 224 6.25 -0.87 11.19
CA PRO A 224 6.31 -1.58 9.92
C PRO A 224 7.04 -0.81 8.82
N GLY A 225 7.13 0.52 8.89
CA GLY A 225 7.94 1.34 7.99
C GLY A 225 9.40 0.94 8.05
N GLU A 226 9.94 0.85 9.26
CA GLU A 226 11.30 0.39 9.56
C GLU A 226 11.50 -1.08 9.14
N GLY A 227 10.54 -1.95 9.50
CA GLY A 227 10.60 -3.35 9.08
C GLY A 227 10.57 -3.55 7.56
N PHE A 228 9.96 -2.63 6.80
CA PHE A 228 9.99 -2.63 5.35
C PHE A 228 11.37 -2.21 4.83
N ALA A 229 11.95 -1.13 5.36
CA ALA A 229 13.27 -0.65 5.00
C ALA A 229 14.35 -1.70 5.29
N GLU A 230 14.32 -2.31 6.47
CA GLU A 230 15.22 -3.40 6.84
C GLU A 230 15.03 -4.64 5.94
N SER A 231 13.79 -4.96 5.55
CA SER A 231 13.54 -6.03 4.59
C SER A 231 14.14 -5.72 3.23
N ASN A 232 14.22 -4.44 2.82
CA ASN A 232 14.89 -4.03 1.59
C ASN A 232 16.41 -4.24 1.67
N ALA A 233 17.03 -3.91 2.80
CA ALA A 233 18.44 -4.20 3.01
C ALA A 233 18.72 -5.71 2.93
N HIS A 234 17.93 -6.54 3.59
CA HIS A 234 18.04 -8.01 3.50
C HIS A 234 17.72 -8.58 2.10
N LEU A 235 16.87 -7.92 1.31
CA LEU A 235 16.61 -8.32 -0.08
C LEU A 235 17.86 -8.17 -0.96
N ASN A 236 18.61 -7.11 -0.74
CA ASN A 236 19.77 -6.76 -1.54
C ASN A 236 21.07 -7.39 -1.01
N TYR A 237 21.16 -7.61 0.29
CA TYR A 237 22.33 -8.17 0.98
C TYR A 237 22.00 -9.42 1.81
N PRO A 238 21.52 -10.51 1.20
CA PRO A 238 21.05 -11.69 1.95
C PRO A 238 22.17 -12.43 2.68
N GLY A 239 23.42 -12.19 2.34
CA GLY A 239 24.60 -12.81 2.96
C GLY A 239 25.19 -12.01 4.12
N VAL A 240 24.68 -10.81 4.38
CA VAL A 240 25.19 -9.97 5.47
C VAL A 240 24.60 -10.44 6.81
N SER A 241 25.49 -10.64 7.78
CA SER A 241 25.11 -11.10 9.12
C SER A 241 24.74 -9.91 10.01
N VAL A 242 23.67 -9.20 9.64
CA VAL A 242 23.03 -8.19 10.50
C VAL A 242 21.85 -8.87 11.21
N PRO A 243 21.84 -8.90 12.56
CA PRO A 243 20.73 -9.51 13.29
C PRO A 243 19.44 -8.77 13.05
N TRP A 244 18.34 -9.51 12.86
CA TRP A 244 17.01 -8.91 12.81
C TRP A 244 16.63 -8.34 14.18
N GLY A 245 16.58 -7.01 14.29
CA GLY A 245 16.26 -6.28 15.52
C GLY A 245 14.76 -5.99 15.70
N TYR A 246 14.00 -5.99 14.62
CA TYR A 246 12.58 -5.58 14.62
C TYR A 246 11.64 -6.72 15.05
N SER A 247 10.37 -6.39 15.20
CA SER A 247 9.33 -7.36 15.55
C SER A 247 9.40 -8.64 14.69
N LEU A 248 9.31 -9.80 15.32
CA LEU A 248 9.28 -11.08 14.62
C LEU A 248 8.10 -11.22 13.65
N LEU A 249 7.05 -10.41 13.81
CA LEU A 249 5.93 -10.36 12.87
C LEU A 249 6.33 -9.80 11.50
N LEU A 250 7.39 -8.99 11.46
CA LEU A 250 7.91 -8.33 10.26
C LEU A 250 9.11 -9.07 9.65
N ARG A 251 9.62 -10.11 10.33
CA ARG A 251 10.83 -10.83 9.90
C ARG A 251 10.72 -11.29 8.45
N PRO A 252 11.73 -10.99 7.62
CA PRO A 252 11.71 -11.36 6.21
C PRO A 252 11.73 -12.89 6.01
N THR A 253 11.02 -13.31 5.00
CA THR A 253 11.02 -14.67 4.46
C THR A 253 11.16 -14.56 2.95
N ASP A 254 11.57 -15.62 2.26
CA ASP A 254 11.65 -15.63 0.79
C ASP A 254 10.37 -15.13 0.13
N ARG A 255 9.21 -15.47 0.73
CA ARG A 255 7.90 -15.05 0.21
C ARG A 255 7.63 -13.56 0.47
N SER A 256 7.99 -13.01 1.63
CA SER A 256 7.83 -11.59 1.90
C SER A 256 8.80 -10.75 1.05
N LEU A 257 10.04 -11.21 0.87
CA LEU A 257 11.02 -10.59 -0.01
C LEU A 257 10.57 -10.63 -1.48
N ALA A 258 9.92 -11.71 -1.93
CA ALA A 258 9.31 -11.76 -3.25
C ALA A 258 8.14 -10.75 -3.41
N LYS A 259 7.37 -10.47 -2.33
CA LYS A 259 6.34 -9.43 -2.35
C LYS A 259 6.93 -8.03 -2.36
N LEU A 260 7.97 -7.81 -1.58
CA LEU A 260 8.75 -6.58 -1.59
C LEU A 260 9.30 -6.30 -3.00
N ARG A 261 10.01 -7.27 -3.59
CA ARG A 261 10.52 -7.14 -4.97
C ARG A 261 9.41 -6.80 -5.96
N ALA A 262 8.24 -7.44 -5.86
CA ALA A 262 7.10 -7.15 -6.72
C ALA A 262 6.55 -5.72 -6.50
N ASP A 263 6.58 -5.20 -5.27
CA ASP A 263 6.19 -3.82 -5.00
C ASP A 263 7.20 -2.80 -5.57
N ILE A 264 8.47 -3.18 -5.69
CA ILE A 264 9.50 -2.33 -6.31
C ILE A 264 9.35 -2.33 -7.83
N THR A 265 9.29 -3.51 -8.47
CA THR A 265 9.40 -3.68 -9.92
C THR A 265 8.06 -3.62 -10.68
N ASP A 266 6.95 -3.85 -10.00
CA ASP A 266 5.57 -3.80 -10.52
C ASP A 266 4.64 -3.24 -9.44
N PRO A 267 4.73 -1.93 -9.12
CA PRO A 267 4.01 -1.34 -8.00
C PRO A 267 2.50 -1.38 -8.17
N TRP A 268 1.81 -1.67 -7.06
CA TRP A 268 0.36 -1.49 -7.03
C TRP A 268 0.04 0.01 -7.15
N SER A 269 -0.88 0.38 -8.03
CA SER A 269 -1.18 1.78 -8.32
C SER A 269 -2.61 2.20 -7.96
N GLN A 270 -3.59 1.30 -8.13
CA GLN A 270 -4.99 1.69 -7.97
C GLN A 270 -5.91 0.50 -7.67
N PRO A 271 -7.07 0.77 -7.02
CA PRO A 271 -8.11 -0.21 -6.83
C PRO A 271 -8.71 -0.69 -8.16
N ALA A 272 -9.21 -1.93 -8.15
CA ALA A 272 -9.94 -2.51 -9.27
C ALA A 272 -11.43 -2.70 -8.91
N THR A 273 -12.31 -2.43 -9.87
CA THR A 273 -13.74 -2.63 -9.72
C THR A 273 -14.18 -3.89 -10.46
N VAL A 274 -14.91 -4.75 -9.75
CA VAL A 274 -15.57 -5.92 -10.33
C VAL A 274 -17.06 -5.83 -10.06
N ALA A 275 -17.88 -6.35 -10.98
CA ALA A 275 -19.32 -6.30 -10.86
C ALA A 275 -19.96 -7.70 -10.95
N TRP A 276 -21.13 -7.82 -10.31
CA TRP A 276 -21.99 -8.98 -10.37
C TRP A 276 -23.44 -8.54 -10.53
N SER A 277 -24.16 -9.13 -11.46
CA SER A 277 -25.59 -8.89 -11.66
C SER A 277 -26.39 -10.09 -11.22
N GLY A 278 -27.57 -9.82 -10.67
CA GLY A 278 -28.51 -10.81 -10.21
C GLY A 278 -29.94 -10.31 -10.30
N SER A 279 -30.87 -11.13 -9.83
CA SER A 279 -32.28 -10.73 -9.74
C SER A 279 -32.93 -11.30 -8.48
N THR A 280 -33.95 -10.59 -7.98
CA THR A 280 -34.79 -11.05 -6.90
C THR A 280 -36.27 -11.00 -7.30
N TRP A 281 -37.11 -11.87 -6.70
CA TRP A 281 -38.55 -11.94 -6.92
C TRP A 281 -39.29 -12.35 -5.65
N PRO A 282 -40.60 -12.09 -5.54
CA PRO A 282 -41.43 -12.60 -4.46
C PRO A 282 -41.34 -14.14 -4.39
N GLY A 283 -41.25 -14.68 -3.16
CA GLY A 283 -41.14 -16.14 -2.97
C GLY A 283 -39.71 -16.72 -3.05
N ARG A 284 -38.70 -15.96 -3.47
CA ARG A 284 -37.31 -16.41 -3.37
C ARG A 284 -36.93 -16.59 -1.90
N ARG A 285 -36.72 -17.86 -1.50
CA ARG A 285 -36.42 -18.22 -0.10
C ARG A 285 -35.00 -17.86 0.33
N ASN A 286 -34.05 -17.88 -0.61
CA ASN A 286 -32.63 -17.61 -0.34
C ASN A 286 -32.24 -16.26 -0.93
N PRO A 287 -31.51 -15.43 -0.20
CA PRO A 287 -30.97 -14.19 -0.73
C PRO A 287 -29.99 -14.48 -1.87
N ALA A 288 -29.83 -13.51 -2.76
CA ALA A 288 -28.81 -13.59 -3.79
C ALA A 288 -27.43 -13.37 -3.15
N GLN A 289 -26.45 -14.20 -3.49
CA GLN A 289 -25.13 -14.15 -2.90
C GLN A 289 -24.06 -14.32 -3.95
N HIS A 290 -22.98 -13.58 -3.82
CA HIS A 290 -21.78 -13.73 -4.63
C HIS A 290 -20.51 -13.62 -3.76
N ARG A 291 -19.42 -14.26 -4.21
CA ARG A 291 -18.12 -14.20 -3.54
C ARG A 291 -17.15 -13.39 -4.39
N PHE A 292 -16.52 -12.43 -3.77
CA PHE A 292 -15.45 -11.64 -4.35
C PHE A 292 -14.14 -11.96 -3.65
N SER A 293 -13.07 -12.10 -4.43
CA SER A 293 -11.70 -12.22 -3.89
C SER A 293 -11.21 -10.85 -3.46
N THR A 294 -10.53 -10.79 -2.32
CA THR A 294 -9.89 -9.58 -1.77
C THR A 294 -8.44 -9.92 -1.43
N PRO A 295 -7.55 -9.95 -2.43
CA PRO A 295 -6.19 -10.46 -2.27
C PRO A 295 -5.28 -9.53 -1.47
N LEU A 296 -5.60 -8.24 -1.41
CA LEU A 296 -4.81 -7.21 -0.73
C LEU A 296 -5.63 -6.55 0.38
N ASP A 297 -4.92 -6.06 1.40
CA ASP A 297 -5.50 -5.28 2.48
C ASP A 297 -5.87 -3.88 1.99
N GLY A 298 -6.92 -3.30 2.56
CA GLY A 298 -7.29 -1.92 2.28
C GLY A 298 -8.78 -1.68 2.30
N GLN A 299 -9.15 -0.51 1.84
CA GLN A 299 -10.54 -0.09 1.74
C GLN A 299 -11.25 -0.82 0.60
N ILE A 300 -12.45 -1.26 0.87
CA ILE A 300 -13.38 -1.76 -0.15
C ILE A 300 -14.63 -0.90 -0.14
N GLU A 301 -15.12 -0.60 -1.33
CA GLU A 301 -16.41 0.02 -1.56
C GLU A 301 -17.31 -0.98 -2.28
N ILE A 302 -18.53 -1.15 -1.78
CA ILE A 302 -19.53 -2.05 -2.36
C ILE A 302 -20.79 -1.24 -2.61
N ARG A 303 -21.20 -1.17 -3.86
CA ARG A 303 -22.43 -0.46 -4.27
C ARG A 303 -23.42 -1.45 -4.85
N LEU A 304 -24.67 -1.34 -4.40
CA LEU A 304 -25.83 -2.02 -4.95
C LEU A 304 -26.69 -1.02 -5.70
N SER A 305 -27.15 -1.37 -6.88
CA SER A 305 -28.15 -0.63 -7.64
C SER A 305 -29.24 -1.59 -8.12
N GLY A 306 -30.49 -1.26 -7.83
CA GLY A 306 -31.67 -2.02 -8.23
C GLY A 306 -32.75 -1.15 -8.89
N PRO A 307 -33.90 -1.73 -9.28
CA PRO A 307 -34.99 -1.00 -9.93
C PRO A 307 -35.64 0.04 -8.99
N VAL A 308 -36.05 1.15 -9.54
CA VAL A 308 -36.84 2.16 -8.82
C VAL A 308 -38.10 1.52 -8.22
N GLY A 309 -38.42 1.86 -6.98
CA GLY A 309 -39.55 1.30 -6.26
C GLY A 309 -39.32 -0.05 -5.58
N SER A 310 -38.12 -0.63 -5.73
CA SER A 310 -37.68 -1.79 -4.94
C SER A 310 -36.93 -1.35 -3.69
N ASN A 311 -36.93 -2.22 -2.67
CA ASN A 311 -36.12 -2.08 -1.46
C ASN A 311 -35.27 -3.34 -1.30
N PHE A 312 -33.95 -3.17 -1.48
CA PHE A 312 -32.96 -4.24 -1.39
C PHE A 312 -31.89 -3.85 -0.38
N ASP A 313 -31.63 -4.71 0.59
CA ASP A 313 -30.56 -4.54 1.57
C ASP A 313 -29.28 -5.22 1.09
N LEU A 314 -28.15 -4.62 1.44
CA LEU A 314 -26.81 -5.11 1.15
C LEU A 314 -26.11 -5.59 2.42
N TYR A 315 -25.52 -6.79 2.39
CA TYR A 315 -24.77 -7.37 3.50
C TYR A 315 -23.40 -7.87 3.04
N VAL A 316 -22.38 -7.61 3.86
CA VAL A 316 -21.06 -8.24 3.75
C VAL A 316 -20.96 -9.32 4.82
N LEU A 317 -20.68 -10.53 4.38
CA LEU A 317 -20.57 -11.69 5.25
C LEU A 317 -19.10 -12.13 5.33
N GLY A 318 -18.61 -12.23 6.54
CA GLY A 318 -17.29 -12.77 6.85
C GLY A 318 -17.20 -14.31 6.69
N PRO A 319 -16.06 -14.89 7.06
CA PRO A 319 -15.89 -16.34 7.05
C PRO A 319 -16.92 -17.05 7.93
N LYS A 320 -17.17 -18.33 7.63
CA LYS A 320 -18.01 -19.16 8.48
C LYS A 320 -17.39 -19.28 9.87
N LEU A 321 -18.15 -18.92 10.90
CA LEU A 321 -17.75 -19.22 12.27
C LEU A 321 -17.70 -20.74 12.44
N ARG A 322 -16.59 -21.28 12.96
CA ARG A 322 -16.56 -22.69 13.33
C ARG A 322 -17.64 -22.91 14.40
N ALA A 323 -18.62 -23.76 14.14
CA ALA A 323 -19.55 -24.19 15.15
C ALA A 323 -18.72 -24.85 16.28
N LYS A 324 -18.86 -24.38 17.52
CA LYS A 324 -18.36 -25.12 18.68
C LYS A 324 -18.99 -26.52 18.58
N ARG A 325 -18.19 -27.58 18.67
CA ARG A 325 -18.70 -28.98 18.63
C ARG A 325 -19.87 -29.07 19.64
N PRO A 326 -21.08 -29.42 19.19
CA PRO A 326 -22.20 -29.55 20.12
C PRO A 326 -21.86 -30.69 21.09
N LYS A 327 -21.91 -30.42 22.37
CA LYS A 327 -22.04 -31.49 23.37
C LYS A 327 -23.27 -32.31 22.98
N ARG A 328 -23.09 -33.63 22.88
CA ARG A 328 -24.09 -34.63 22.43
C ARG A 328 -25.54 -34.17 22.69
N HIS A 329 -26.39 -34.25 21.65
CA HIS A 329 -27.84 -34.04 21.61
C HIS A 329 -28.43 -32.72 21.08
N HIS A 330 -27.75 -31.88 20.35
CA HIS A 330 -28.44 -30.78 19.69
C HIS A 330 -28.34 -30.86 18.17
N ARG A 331 -29.50 -30.62 17.51
CA ARG A 331 -29.69 -30.48 16.06
C ARG A 331 -28.51 -29.77 15.41
N HIS A 332 -28.07 -30.28 14.26
CA HIS A 332 -27.02 -29.72 13.44
C HIS A 332 -27.27 -28.22 13.18
N LEU A 333 -26.74 -27.35 14.04
CA LEU A 333 -26.75 -25.93 13.82
C LEU A 333 -25.84 -25.65 12.61
N ARG A 334 -26.44 -25.25 11.51
CA ARG A 334 -25.67 -24.81 10.34
C ARG A 334 -24.75 -23.66 10.78
N PRO A 335 -23.43 -23.71 10.49
CA PRO A 335 -22.53 -22.65 10.84
C PRO A 335 -22.99 -21.34 10.22
N ARG A 336 -23.33 -20.37 11.06
CA ARG A 336 -23.75 -19.04 10.62
C ARG A 336 -22.50 -18.23 10.26
N ARG A 337 -22.61 -17.42 9.20
CA ARG A 337 -21.59 -16.42 8.87
C ARG A 337 -21.84 -15.18 9.72
N ARG A 338 -20.77 -14.54 10.17
CA ARG A 338 -20.86 -13.24 10.83
C ARG A 338 -21.16 -12.19 9.77
N VAL A 339 -22.13 -11.33 10.01
CA VAL A 339 -22.29 -10.08 9.27
C VAL A 339 -21.14 -9.17 9.69
N VAL A 340 -20.32 -8.75 8.74
CA VAL A 340 -19.21 -7.83 8.96
C VAL A 340 -19.73 -6.40 8.87
N GLU A 341 -20.52 -6.11 7.81
CA GLU A 341 -21.09 -4.80 7.55
C GLU A 341 -22.44 -4.94 6.84
N ARG A 342 -23.28 -3.92 6.91
CA ARG A 342 -24.57 -3.89 6.23
C ARG A 342 -25.01 -2.47 5.90
N ALA A 343 -25.69 -2.30 4.76
CA ALA A 343 -26.45 -1.12 4.41
C ALA A 343 -27.92 -1.55 4.23
N VAL A 344 -28.82 -0.85 4.91
CA VAL A 344 -30.26 -1.16 4.98
C VAL A 344 -31.03 0.14 4.99
N SER A 345 -31.30 0.68 3.81
CA SER A 345 -32.13 1.86 3.61
C SER A 345 -33.52 1.48 3.10
N GLY A 346 -34.39 2.47 2.87
CA GLY A 346 -35.69 2.26 2.25
C GLY A 346 -35.67 2.18 0.72
N GLY A 347 -34.48 2.18 0.09
CA GLY A 347 -34.33 2.34 -1.34
C GLY A 347 -33.81 1.13 -2.09
N SER A 348 -33.58 1.34 -3.39
CA SER A 348 -33.05 0.33 -4.31
C SER A 348 -31.53 0.39 -4.44
N SER A 349 -30.90 1.38 -3.83
CA SER A 349 -29.43 1.60 -3.89
C SER A 349 -28.86 1.60 -2.49
N GLU A 350 -27.78 0.85 -2.30
CA GLU A 350 -27.08 0.74 -1.02
C GLU A 350 -25.56 0.86 -1.25
N GLN A 351 -24.85 1.40 -0.25
CA GLN A 351 -23.40 1.49 -0.28
C GLN A 351 -22.81 1.06 1.06
N ILE A 352 -21.70 0.32 0.98
CA ILE A 352 -20.89 -0.07 2.13
C ILE A 352 -19.45 0.31 1.84
N ASP A 353 -18.85 1.07 2.76
CA ASP A 353 -17.42 1.37 2.79
C ASP A 353 -16.81 0.73 4.03
N THR A 354 -15.81 -0.13 3.84
CA THR A 354 -15.15 -0.81 4.97
C THR A 354 -13.71 -1.16 4.63
N THR A 355 -12.90 -1.36 5.67
CA THR A 355 -11.49 -1.77 5.52
C THR A 355 -11.35 -3.25 5.86
N LEU A 356 -10.73 -4.00 4.96
CA LEU A 356 -10.36 -5.39 5.17
C LEU A 356 -8.89 -5.51 5.55
N CYS A 357 -8.61 -6.39 6.51
CA CYS A 357 -7.27 -6.82 6.87
C CYS A 357 -7.13 -8.33 6.68
N GLY A 358 -6.10 -8.71 5.98
CA GLY A 358 -5.78 -10.10 5.66
C GLY A 358 -6.38 -10.57 4.34
N GLN A 359 -5.59 -11.28 3.57
CA GLN A 359 -6.02 -11.90 2.33
C GLN A 359 -7.24 -12.76 2.57
N SER A 360 -8.34 -12.43 1.93
CA SER A 360 -9.59 -13.13 2.13
C SER A 360 -10.47 -13.05 0.90
N SER A 361 -11.63 -13.67 1.01
CA SER A 361 -12.75 -13.44 0.12
C SER A 361 -13.94 -13.01 0.95
N ILE A 362 -14.65 -12.00 0.47
CA ILE A 362 -15.91 -11.59 1.03
C ILE A 362 -17.06 -12.26 0.31
N ARG A 363 -18.15 -12.45 1.01
CA ARG A 363 -19.43 -12.82 0.42
C ARG A 363 -20.37 -11.64 0.55
N VAL A 364 -20.83 -11.13 -0.57
CA VAL A 364 -21.87 -10.12 -0.63
C VAL A 364 -23.23 -10.80 -0.78
N GLU A 365 -24.22 -10.34 -0.04
CA GLU A 365 -25.59 -10.85 -0.02
C GLU A 365 -26.57 -9.71 -0.24
N VAL A 366 -27.45 -9.86 -1.22
CA VAL A 366 -28.57 -8.93 -1.50
C VAL A 366 -29.85 -9.56 -0.99
N ARG A 367 -30.51 -8.86 -0.05
CA ARG A 367 -31.80 -9.26 0.52
C ARG A 367 -32.89 -8.36 0.02
N ARG A 368 -33.94 -8.94 -0.52
CA ARG A 368 -35.15 -8.25 -0.90
C ARG A 368 -36.04 -7.96 0.33
N ARG A 369 -36.46 -6.71 0.49
CA ARG A 369 -37.51 -6.29 1.45
C ARG A 369 -38.84 -6.13 0.73
N SER A 370 -38.85 -5.39 -0.38
CA SER A 370 -40.03 -5.20 -1.23
C SER A 370 -39.59 -5.05 -2.70
N GLY A 371 -40.58 -5.03 -3.61
CA GLY A 371 -40.30 -4.96 -5.04
C GLY A 371 -39.69 -6.23 -5.59
N SER A 372 -39.22 -6.19 -6.83
CA SER A 372 -38.53 -7.29 -7.53
C SER A 372 -37.77 -6.74 -8.74
N GLY A 373 -36.90 -7.55 -9.29
CA GLY A 373 -36.20 -7.22 -10.54
C GLY A 373 -34.70 -7.46 -10.50
N PRO A 374 -34.00 -7.04 -11.55
CA PRO A 374 -32.57 -7.17 -11.66
C PRO A 374 -31.86 -6.15 -10.74
N PHE A 375 -30.65 -6.50 -10.34
CA PHE A 375 -29.77 -5.61 -9.60
C PHE A 375 -28.31 -5.81 -10.05
N THR A 376 -27.49 -4.82 -9.79
CA THR A 376 -26.05 -4.91 -9.98
C THR A 376 -25.35 -4.56 -8.66
N VAL A 377 -24.33 -5.33 -8.32
CA VAL A 377 -23.41 -5.05 -7.22
C VAL A 377 -22.03 -4.83 -7.81
N SER A 378 -21.43 -3.68 -7.55
CA SER A 378 -20.02 -3.40 -7.86
C SER A 378 -19.19 -3.44 -6.57
N VAL A 379 -17.97 -3.96 -6.67
CA VAL A 379 -17.00 -4.01 -5.59
C VAL A 379 -15.70 -3.40 -6.08
N THR A 380 -15.34 -2.26 -5.54
CA THR A 380 -14.04 -1.61 -5.74
C THR A 380 -13.13 -2.04 -4.59
N ARG A 381 -11.95 -2.56 -4.92
CA ARG A 381 -11.01 -3.16 -3.96
C ARG A 381 -9.56 -2.99 -4.41
N PRO A 382 -8.58 -3.00 -3.46
CA PRO A 382 -7.16 -3.02 -3.79
C PRO A 382 -6.74 -4.20 -4.63
#